data_469393ec4c1e0fac7376e8397fd54b40
#
_entry.id   469393ec4c1e0fac7376e8397fd54b40
#
_cell.length_a   1.000
_cell.length_b   1.000
_cell.length_c   1.000
_cell.angle_alpha   90.00
_cell.angle_beta   90.00
_cell.angle_gamma   90.00
#
_symmetry.space_group_name_H-M   'P 1'
#
loop_
_entity.id
_entity.type
_entity.pdbx_description
1 polymer ?
#
loop_
_entity_poly.entity_id
_entity_poly.type
_entity_poly.pdbx_seq_one_letter_code
_entity_poly.pdbx_strand_id
1 'polypeptide(L)'
;KDEEYLYLALMGQKLGHEVIPVIEKISEVDLLLKVADEMGVTPTAGIRIKLSSAGAGRWMESAGEKSKFGLSASELMRVVDLLKARGRTDLLKMMHFHLGSQIPDVRNVKQAMTEVARYYVELRKLGLDITHLDVGGGLGVDYDGSRSTGVASVNYSIQEYANDIVYALAEACRENDLPMPRIIS
;
A
#
# COMPACT_ATOMS: atom_id res chain seq x y z
N LYS A 1 15.28 2.27 -0.08
CA LYS A 1 15.98 0.97 -0.14
C LYS A 1 17.40 1.24 -0.62
N ASP A 2 18.34 0.41 -0.19
CA ASP A 2 19.69 0.35 -0.71
C ASP A 2 19.82 -0.72 -1.81
N GLU A 3 20.97 -0.75 -2.43
CA GLU A 3 21.22 -1.63 -3.58
C GLU A 3 21.25 -3.09 -3.16
N GLU A 4 21.91 -3.40 -2.04
CA GLU A 4 22.04 -4.75 -1.49
C GLU A 4 20.67 -5.35 -1.13
N TYR A 5 19.76 -4.55 -0.56
CA TYR A 5 18.39 -4.97 -0.30
C TYR A 5 17.66 -5.37 -1.58
N LEU A 6 17.83 -4.59 -2.65
CA LEU A 6 17.18 -4.89 -3.92
C LEU A 6 17.79 -6.12 -4.59
N TYR A 7 19.11 -6.32 -4.52
CA TYR A 7 19.75 -7.56 -4.96
C TYR A 7 19.15 -8.78 -4.25
N LEU A 8 19.00 -8.72 -2.93
CA LEU A 8 18.42 -9.81 -2.15
C LEU A 8 16.97 -10.09 -2.54
N ALA A 9 16.15 -9.04 -2.68
CA ALA A 9 14.75 -9.16 -3.07
C ALA A 9 14.60 -9.78 -4.47
N LEU A 10 15.37 -9.30 -5.44
CA LEU A 10 15.34 -9.81 -6.82
C LEU A 10 15.95 -11.22 -6.94
N MET A 11 16.92 -11.57 -6.08
CA MET A 11 17.40 -12.95 -5.99
C MET A 11 16.28 -13.88 -5.53
N GLY A 12 15.46 -13.46 -4.55
CA GLY A 12 14.26 -14.19 -4.14
C GLY A 12 13.30 -14.44 -5.30
N GLN A 13 13.02 -13.39 -6.12
CA GLN A 13 12.20 -13.53 -7.32
C GLN A 13 12.82 -14.49 -8.34
N LYS A 14 14.13 -14.40 -8.58
CA LYS A 14 14.85 -15.30 -9.49
C LYS A 14 14.80 -16.75 -9.06
N LEU A 15 14.71 -17.01 -7.76
CA LEU A 15 14.55 -18.36 -7.18
C LEU A 15 13.09 -18.85 -7.18
N GLY A 16 12.15 -18.03 -7.70
CA GLY A 16 10.74 -18.40 -7.80
C GLY A 16 9.90 -18.07 -6.57
N HIS A 17 10.43 -17.28 -5.63
CA HIS A 17 9.67 -16.78 -4.49
C HIS A 17 8.84 -15.54 -4.88
N GLU A 18 7.65 -15.40 -4.30
CA GLU A 18 6.80 -14.22 -4.43
C GLU A 18 7.30 -13.10 -3.48
N VAL A 19 8.31 -12.37 -3.92
CA VAL A 19 8.90 -11.25 -3.19
C VAL A 19 8.53 -9.95 -3.91
N ILE A 20 7.90 -9.01 -3.20
CA ILE A 20 7.45 -7.75 -3.78
C ILE A 20 8.09 -6.59 -2.99
N PRO A 21 9.28 -6.08 -3.39
CA PRO A 21 9.87 -4.91 -2.75
C PRO A 21 9.00 -3.69 -2.96
N VAL A 22 8.73 -2.94 -1.88
CA VAL A 22 7.84 -1.78 -1.88
C VAL A 22 8.63 -0.49 -2.07
N ILE A 23 8.34 0.25 -3.12
CA ILE A 23 8.92 1.56 -3.45
C ILE A 23 8.31 2.64 -2.55
N GLU A 24 9.15 3.44 -1.90
CA GLU A 24 8.75 4.56 -1.05
C GLU A 24 9.29 5.92 -1.54
N LYS A 25 10.21 5.91 -2.52
CA LYS A 25 10.83 7.12 -3.10
C LYS A 25 10.96 6.96 -4.61
N ILE A 26 10.88 8.05 -5.35
CA ILE A 26 11.03 8.05 -6.82
C ILE A 26 12.39 7.48 -7.23
N SER A 27 13.47 7.84 -6.51
CA SER A 27 14.82 7.35 -6.79
C SER A 27 14.99 5.84 -6.65
N GLU A 28 14.13 5.17 -5.90
CA GLU A 28 14.16 3.71 -5.76
C GLU A 28 13.72 2.99 -7.04
N VAL A 29 12.97 3.67 -7.92
CA VAL A 29 12.58 3.11 -9.24
C VAL A 29 13.80 2.92 -10.13
N ASP A 30 14.64 3.96 -10.23
CA ASP A 30 15.86 3.89 -11.04
C ASP A 30 16.82 2.82 -10.51
N LEU A 31 16.96 2.75 -9.19
CA LEU A 31 17.81 1.76 -8.55
C LEU A 31 17.29 0.33 -8.77
N LEU A 32 15.97 0.12 -8.62
CA LEU A 32 15.35 -1.18 -8.89
C LEU A 32 15.58 -1.65 -10.33
N LEU A 33 15.38 -0.76 -11.30
CA LEU A 33 15.57 -1.08 -12.71
C LEU A 33 17.05 -1.39 -13.02
N LYS A 34 17.99 -0.60 -12.46
CA LYS A 34 19.43 -0.86 -12.58
C LYS A 34 19.77 -2.27 -12.09
N VAL A 35 19.38 -2.61 -10.86
CA VAL A 35 19.68 -3.92 -10.28
C VAL A 35 19.02 -5.05 -11.07
N ALA A 36 17.79 -4.83 -11.54
CA ALA A 36 17.07 -5.81 -12.35
C ALA A 36 17.77 -6.10 -13.67
N ASP A 37 18.27 -5.07 -14.34
CA ASP A 37 19.04 -5.19 -15.59
C ASP A 37 20.37 -5.94 -15.36
N GLU A 38 21.10 -5.61 -14.29
CA GLU A 38 22.36 -6.28 -13.93
C GLU A 38 22.14 -7.78 -13.60
N MET A 39 21.00 -8.13 -12.98
CA MET A 39 20.67 -9.51 -12.63
C MET A 39 19.98 -10.29 -13.77
N GLY A 40 19.55 -9.63 -14.83
CA GLY A 40 18.75 -10.21 -15.90
C GLY A 40 17.38 -10.71 -15.40
N VAL A 41 16.71 -9.94 -14.53
CA VAL A 41 15.41 -10.28 -13.93
C VAL A 41 14.38 -9.26 -14.35
N THR A 42 13.15 -9.73 -14.64
CA THR A 42 11.99 -8.85 -14.77
C THR A 42 11.38 -8.64 -13.38
N PRO A 43 11.57 -7.46 -12.76
CA PRO A 43 11.19 -7.26 -11.37
C PRO A 43 9.68 -7.09 -11.21
N THR A 44 9.15 -7.56 -10.08
CA THR A 44 7.83 -7.22 -9.56
C THR A 44 8.02 -6.33 -8.33
N ALA A 45 7.28 -5.23 -8.24
CA ALA A 45 7.38 -4.29 -7.13
C ALA A 45 6.01 -3.79 -6.67
N GLY A 46 5.97 -3.30 -5.45
CA GLY A 46 4.87 -2.54 -4.88
C GLY A 46 5.20 -1.06 -4.75
N ILE A 47 4.20 -0.25 -4.50
CA ILE A 47 4.34 1.17 -4.23
C ILE A 47 3.60 1.55 -2.95
N ARG A 48 4.27 2.28 -2.05
CA ARG A 48 3.65 2.79 -0.84
C ARG A 48 3.11 4.19 -1.07
N ILE A 49 1.82 4.36 -0.81
CA ILE A 49 1.11 5.63 -0.92
C ILE A 49 0.94 6.30 0.45
N LYS A 50 1.00 7.62 0.47
CA LYS A 50 0.55 8.44 1.59
C LYS A 50 -0.94 8.71 1.41
N LEU A 51 -1.72 8.49 2.47
CA LEU A 51 -3.12 8.88 2.48
C LEU A 51 -3.25 10.30 3.03
N SER A 52 -4.19 11.06 2.46
CA SER A 52 -4.55 12.40 2.96
C SER A 52 -5.37 12.31 4.24
N SER A 53 -6.14 11.22 4.38
CA SER A 53 -6.86 10.91 5.61
C SER A 53 -5.87 10.76 6.75
N ALA A 54 -6.03 11.59 7.78
CA ALA A 54 -5.17 11.59 8.95
C ALA A 54 -5.20 10.21 9.61
N GLY A 55 -4.02 9.62 9.80
CA GLY A 55 -3.90 8.44 10.64
C GLY A 55 -4.42 8.74 12.05
N ALA A 56 -5.09 7.78 12.64
CA ALA A 56 -5.52 7.84 14.03
C ALA A 56 -4.61 6.97 14.88
N GLY A 57 -4.37 7.37 16.12
CA GLY A 57 -3.61 6.62 17.07
C GLY A 57 -2.39 7.36 17.61
N ARG A 58 -1.61 6.66 18.41
CA ARG A 58 -0.46 7.20 19.17
C ARG A 58 0.65 7.81 18.29
N TRP A 59 0.66 7.49 17.00
CA TRP A 59 1.68 7.88 16.03
C TRP A 59 1.10 8.72 14.87
N MET A 60 0.14 9.61 15.17
CA MET A 60 -0.50 10.50 14.17
C MET A 60 0.52 11.33 13.36
N GLU A 61 1.70 11.65 13.93
CA GLU A 61 2.75 12.40 13.23
C GLU A 61 3.43 11.61 12.10
N SER A 62 3.28 10.29 12.06
CA SER A 62 3.86 9.43 11.01
C SER A 62 2.87 9.03 9.92
N ALA A 63 1.63 9.49 9.98
CA ALA A 63 0.58 9.23 9.01
C ALA A 63 0.14 10.53 8.30
N GLY A 64 -0.62 10.40 7.20
CA GLY A 64 -1.09 11.53 6.42
C GLY A 64 -0.02 12.17 5.52
N GLU A 65 -0.30 13.35 4.96
CA GLU A 65 0.62 14.06 4.04
C GLU A 65 2.00 14.38 4.64
N LYS A 66 2.07 14.54 5.97
CA LYS A 66 3.34 14.78 6.70
C LYS A 66 4.13 13.51 6.98
N SER A 67 3.62 12.34 6.58
CA SER A 67 4.34 11.08 6.73
C SER A 67 5.73 11.14 6.09
N LYS A 68 6.73 10.63 6.79
CA LYS A 68 8.10 10.45 6.26
C LYS A 68 8.17 9.33 5.21
N PHE A 69 7.15 8.47 5.15
CA PHE A 69 7.13 7.24 4.37
C PHE A 69 6.08 7.28 3.28
N GLY A 70 6.42 6.69 2.13
CA GLY A 70 5.55 6.57 0.99
C GLY A 70 5.50 7.83 0.11
N LEU A 71 4.80 7.73 -0.99
CA LEU A 71 4.68 8.75 -2.02
C LEU A 71 3.37 9.53 -1.87
N SER A 72 3.44 10.83 -2.04
CA SER A 72 2.26 11.69 -2.24
C SER A 72 1.61 11.39 -3.60
N ALA A 73 0.39 11.85 -3.82
CA ALA A 73 -0.30 11.69 -5.11
C ALA A 73 0.52 12.22 -6.29
N SER A 74 1.17 13.37 -6.14
CA SER A 74 2.01 13.96 -7.18
C SER A 74 3.29 13.12 -7.45
N GLU A 75 3.92 12.58 -6.40
CA GLU A 75 5.07 11.69 -6.54
C GLU A 75 4.68 10.35 -7.16
N LEU A 76 3.51 9.82 -6.79
CA LEU A 76 2.95 8.61 -7.41
C LEU A 76 2.76 8.80 -8.91
N MET A 77 2.17 9.91 -9.35
CA MET A 77 2.00 10.21 -10.77
C MET A 77 3.34 10.30 -11.50
N ARG A 78 4.35 10.91 -10.89
CA ARG A 78 5.72 10.93 -11.47
C ARG A 78 6.31 9.53 -11.64
N VAL A 79 6.08 8.63 -10.69
CA VAL A 79 6.49 7.21 -10.83
C VAL A 79 5.75 6.55 -11.99
N VAL A 80 4.43 6.75 -12.09
CA VAL A 80 3.62 6.20 -13.19
C VAL A 80 4.12 6.70 -14.55
N ASP A 81 4.38 7.98 -14.68
CA ASP A 81 4.90 8.59 -15.92
C ASP A 81 6.30 8.04 -16.27
N LEU A 82 7.16 7.90 -15.27
CA LEU A 82 8.50 7.31 -15.44
C LEU A 82 8.41 5.87 -15.94
N LEU A 83 7.53 5.05 -15.36
CA LEU A 83 7.34 3.66 -15.77
C LEU A 83 6.73 3.56 -17.17
N LYS A 84 5.76 4.43 -17.51
CA LYS A 84 5.18 4.51 -18.86
C LYS A 84 6.24 4.89 -19.91
N ALA A 85 7.05 5.91 -19.62
CA ALA A 85 8.11 6.36 -20.53
C ALA A 85 9.16 5.27 -20.80
N ARG A 86 9.35 4.34 -19.85
CA ARG A 86 10.28 3.22 -19.98
C ARG A 86 9.62 1.92 -20.46
N GLY A 87 8.31 1.93 -20.72
CA GLY A 87 7.57 0.72 -21.09
C GLY A 87 7.55 -0.37 -20.00
N ARG A 88 7.66 0.04 -18.72
CA ARG A 88 7.80 -0.88 -17.58
C ARG A 88 6.66 -0.77 -16.54
N THR A 89 5.47 -0.48 -17.00
CA THR A 89 4.26 -0.49 -16.14
C THR A 89 3.92 -1.88 -15.61
N ASP A 90 4.44 -2.92 -16.24
CA ASP A 90 4.31 -4.32 -15.90
C ASP A 90 4.89 -4.68 -14.52
N LEU A 91 5.91 -3.93 -14.07
CA LEU A 91 6.57 -4.21 -12.81
C LEU A 91 5.73 -3.87 -11.58
N LEU A 92 4.79 -2.92 -11.68
CA LEU A 92 4.03 -2.45 -10.53
C LEU A 92 2.77 -3.32 -10.32
N LYS A 93 2.82 -4.21 -9.34
CA LYS A 93 1.77 -5.19 -9.03
C LYS A 93 1.07 -4.99 -7.70
N MET A 94 1.65 -4.22 -6.79
CA MET A 94 1.10 -4.03 -5.46
C MET A 94 1.01 -2.57 -5.08
N MET A 95 -0.08 -2.20 -4.44
CA MET A 95 -0.24 -0.94 -3.73
C MET A 95 -0.22 -1.22 -2.23
N HIS A 96 0.56 -0.45 -1.48
CA HIS A 96 0.67 -0.55 -0.02
C HIS A 96 0.39 0.78 0.64
N PHE A 97 -0.23 0.76 1.80
CA PHE A 97 -0.36 1.88 2.71
C PHE A 97 -0.28 1.42 4.16
N HIS A 98 -0.06 2.36 5.07
CA HIS A 98 -0.06 2.07 6.50
C HIS A 98 -0.70 3.24 7.26
N LEU A 99 -1.75 2.94 8.03
CA LEU A 99 -2.53 3.95 8.76
C LEU A 99 -1.88 4.39 10.08
N GLY A 100 -0.94 3.60 10.57
CA GLY A 100 -0.34 3.79 11.90
C GLY A 100 -0.52 2.56 12.79
N SER A 101 -0.16 2.68 14.05
CA SER A 101 -0.27 1.61 15.04
C SER A 101 -1.34 1.94 16.07
N GLN A 102 -1.94 0.91 16.65
CA GLN A 102 -2.96 1.04 17.69
C GLN A 102 -4.11 1.98 17.24
N ILE A 103 -4.76 1.64 16.12
CA ILE A 103 -5.88 2.41 15.58
C ILE A 103 -7.11 2.13 16.43
N PRO A 104 -7.60 3.10 17.21
CA PRO A 104 -8.66 2.83 18.19
C PRO A 104 -10.07 2.83 17.58
N ASP A 105 -10.27 3.49 16.45
CA ASP A 105 -11.61 3.73 15.87
C ASP A 105 -11.69 3.19 14.45
N VAL A 106 -12.64 2.29 14.20
CA VAL A 106 -12.91 1.70 12.89
C VAL A 106 -13.29 2.75 11.83
N ARG A 107 -13.82 3.91 12.21
CA ARG A 107 -14.14 4.99 11.27
C ARG A 107 -12.93 5.48 10.52
N ASN A 108 -11.74 5.45 11.15
CA ASN A 108 -10.50 5.83 10.50
C ASN A 108 -10.11 4.83 9.42
N VAL A 109 -10.35 3.54 9.66
CA VAL A 109 -10.14 2.48 8.66
C VAL A 109 -11.09 2.69 7.47
N LYS A 110 -12.37 2.93 7.72
CA LYS A 110 -13.38 3.18 6.66
C LYS A 110 -13.02 4.39 5.80
N GLN A 111 -12.63 5.51 6.44
CA GLN A 111 -12.22 6.71 5.74
C GLN A 111 -10.98 6.47 4.87
N ALA A 112 -9.99 5.79 5.40
CA ALA A 112 -8.79 5.44 4.65
C ALA A 112 -9.12 4.51 3.48
N MET A 113 -9.96 3.51 3.68
CA MET A 113 -10.34 2.58 2.61
C MET A 113 -11.11 3.26 1.48
N THR A 114 -11.89 4.30 1.77
CA THR A 114 -12.51 5.13 0.73
C THR A 114 -11.47 5.80 -0.16
N GLU A 115 -10.41 6.34 0.44
CA GLU A 115 -9.31 6.96 -0.31
C GLU A 115 -8.49 5.92 -1.08
N VAL A 116 -8.14 4.81 -0.44
CA VAL A 116 -7.39 3.69 -1.04
C VAL A 116 -8.10 3.09 -2.24
N ALA A 117 -9.40 2.85 -2.14
CA ALA A 117 -10.20 2.33 -3.23
C ALA A 117 -10.18 3.27 -4.46
N ARG A 118 -10.19 4.59 -4.24
CA ARG A 118 -10.01 5.58 -5.32
C ARG A 118 -8.63 5.47 -5.98
N TYR A 119 -7.54 5.36 -5.19
CA TYR A 119 -6.20 5.15 -5.74
C TYR A 119 -6.13 3.87 -6.58
N TYR A 120 -6.70 2.78 -6.07
CA TYR A 120 -6.74 1.52 -6.80
C TYR A 120 -7.43 1.68 -8.16
N VAL A 121 -8.64 2.24 -8.17
CA VAL A 121 -9.43 2.46 -9.38
C VAL A 121 -8.67 3.34 -10.38
N GLU A 122 -8.11 4.46 -9.94
CA GLU A 122 -7.39 5.38 -10.84
C GLU A 122 -6.10 4.76 -11.40
N LEU A 123 -5.33 4.02 -10.60
CA LEU A 123 -4.15 3.32 -11.09
C LEU A 123 -4.52 2.25 -12.13
N ARG A 124 -5.61 1.51 -11.91
CA ARG A 124 -6.13 0.55 -12.90
C ARG A 124 -6.56 1.24 -14.19
N LYS A 125 -7.27 2.37 -14.12
CA LYS A 125 -7.67 3.18 -15.29
C LYS A 125 -6.46 3.75 -16.05
N LEU A 126 -5.36 4.03 -15.37
CA LEU A 126 -4.10 4.46 -15.98
C LEU A 126 -3.34 3.32 -16.69
N GLY A 127 -3.87 2.09 -16.66
CA GLY A 127 -3.30 0.92 -17.32
C GLY A 127 -2.29 0.14 -16.49
N LEU A 128 -2.23 0.38 -15.17
CA LEU A 128 -1.39 -0.39 -14.27
C LEU A 128 -2.13 -1.66 -13.82
N ASP A 129 -1.45 -2.79 -13.91
CA ASP A 129 -2.02 -4.09 -13.54
C ASP A 129 -1.76 -4.41 -12.06
N ILE A 130 -2.34 -3.57 -11.16
CA ILE A 130 -2.27 -3.79 -9.72
C ILE A 130 -3.12 -5.01 -9.37
N THR A 131 -2.47 -6.04 -8.85
CA THR A 131 -3.10 -7.32 -8.48
C THR A 131 -3.14 -7.55 -6.97
N HIS A 132 -2.39 -6.77 -6.20
CA HIS A 132 -2.28 -6.89 -4.74
C HIS A 132 -2.53 -5.54 -4.06
N LEU A 133 -3.22 -5.59 -2.93
CA LEU A 133 -3.36 -4.48 -2.01
C LEU A 133 -2.90 -4.92 -0.62
N ASP A 134 -1.80 -4.32 -0.15
CA ASP A 134 -1.31 -4.49 1.21
C ASP A 134 -1.84 -3.33 2.06
N VAL A 135 -2.75 -3.64 2.96
CA VAL A 135 -3.41 -2.66 3.83
C VAL A 135 -2.58 -2.31 5.08
N GLY A 136 -1.38 -2.85 5.15
CA GLY A 136 -0.48 -2.66 6.29
C GLY A 136 -0.98 -3.39 7.53
N GLY A 137 -0.42 -3.01 8.65
CA GLY A 137 -0.82 -3.50 9.96
C GLY A 137 -1.33 -2.35 10.85
N GLY A 138 -1.24 -2.53 12.16
CA GLY A 138 -1.59 -1.48 13.11
C GLY A 138 -2.96 -1.61 13.74
N LEU A 139 -3.59 -2.79 13.60
CA LEU A 139 -4.78 -3.14 14.38
C LEU A 139 -4.56 -2.82 15.85
N GLY A 140 -5.57 -2.23 16.45
CA GLY A 140 -5.52 -1.92 17.87
C GLY A 140 -5.80 -3.16 18.73
N VAL A 141 -5.27 -3.12 19.93
CA VAL A 141 -5.55 -4.09 21.00
C VAL A 141 -6.32 -3.39 22.11
N ASP A 142 -7.33 -4.03 22.61
CA ASP A 142 -8.11 -3.54 23.76
C ASP A 142 -7.40 -3.92 25.07
N TYR A 143 -6.41 -3.10 25.46
CA TYR A 143 -5.59 -3.35 26.65
C TYR A 143 -6.35 -3.12 27.96
N ASP A 144 -7.30 -2.20 27.97
CA ASP A 144 -8.05 -1.82 29.17
C ASP A 144 -9.44 -2.46 29.26
N GLY A 145 -9.86 -3.20 28.22
CA GLY A 145 -11.14 -3.89 28.16
C GLY A 145 -12.37 -2.98 27.97
N SER A 146 -12.15 -1.68 27.71
CA SER A 146 -13.23 -0.70 27.65
C SER A 146 -14.02 -0.74 26.32
N ARG A 147 -13.49 -1.36 25.29
CA ARG A 147 -14.04 -1.37 23.92
C ARG A 147 -14.41 0.02 23.43
N SER A 148 -13.53 0.97 23.68
CA SER A 148 -13.74 2.37 23.37
C SER A 148 -12.76 2.89 22.31
N THR A 149 -12.91 4.15 21.93
CA THR A 149 -11.96 4.86 21.05
C THR A 149 -10.75 5.43 21.80
N GLY A 150 -10.54 5.02 23.03
CA GLY A 150 -9.37 5.42 23.85
C GLY A 150 -8.07 4.86 23.30
N VAL A 151 -6.95 5.51 23.59
CA VAL A 151 -5.62 5.14 23.09
C VAL A 151 -5.14 3.73 23.52
N ALA A 152 -5.73 3.18 24.57
CA ALA A 152 -5.45 1.84 25.08
C ALA A 152 -6.55 0.83 24.74
N SER A 153 -7.46 1.16 23.83
CA SER A 153 -8.60 0.33 23.48
C SER A 153 -8.91 0.38 21.98
N VAL A 154 -9.90 -0.40 21.54
CA VAL A 154 -10.46 -0.39 20.18
C VAL A 154 -11.96 -0.62 20.25
N ASN A 155 -12.70 0.02 19.34
CA ASN A 155 -14.16 -0.10 19.24
C ASN A 155 -14.65 -1.11 18.20
N TYR A 156 -13.77 -1.97 17.68
CA TYR A 156 -14.09 -2.93 16.62
C TYR A 156 -13.45 -4.30 16.85
N SER A 157 -13.97 -5.29 16.18
CA SER A 157 -13.42 -6.64 16.09
C SER A 157 -12.53 -6.80 14.83
N ILE A 158 -11.69 -7.84 14.79
CA ILE A 158 -10.93 -8.21 13.60
C ILE A 158 -11.87 -8.48 12.41
N GLN A 159 -13.05 -9.09 12.68
CA GLN A 159 -14.03 -9.36 11.64
C GLN A 159 -14.62 -8.07 11.05
N GLU A 160 -14.93 -7.08 11.87
CA GLU A 160 -15.41 -5.77 11.40
C GLU A 160 -14.35 -5.05 10.56
N TYR A 161 -13.11 -5.07 11.02
CA TYR A 161 -11.97 -4.54 10.24
C TYR A 161 -11.87 -5.20 8.85
N ALA A 162 -11.88 -6.53 8.80
CA ALA A 162 -11.81 -7.26 7.54
C ALA A 162 -13.01 -6.98 6.63
N ASN A 163 -14.20 -6.92 7.19
CA ASN A 163 -15.43 -6.61 6.45
C ASN A 163 -15.37 -5.22 5.82
N ASP A 164 -14.91 -4.22 6.56
CA ASP A 164 -14.83 -2.84 6.08
C ASP A 164 -13.82 -2.69 4.92
N ILE A 165 -12.68 -3.39 4.99
CA ILE A 165 -11.70 -3.41 3.91
C ILE A 165 -12.28 -4.07 2.65
N VAL A 166 -12.83 -5.27 2.80
CA VAL A 166 -13.36 -6.04 1.68
C VAL A 166 -14.55 -5.32 1.04
N TYR A 167 -15.45 -4.78 1.86
CA TYR A 167 -16.63 -4.08 1.36
C TYR A 167 -16.28 -2.84 0.53
N ALA A 168 -15.40 -1.97 1.03
CA ALA A 168 -15.00 -0.76 0.33
C ALA A 168 -14.37 -1.05 -1.04
N LEU A 169 -13.50 -2.07 -1.09
CA LEU A 169 -12.87 -2.48 -2.35
C LEU A 169 -13.86 -3.15 -3.31
N ALA A 170 -14.71 -4.05 -2.80
CA ALA A 170 -15.69 -4.76 -3.62
C ALA A 170 -16.68 -3.78 -4.28
N GLU A 171 -17.12 -2.76 -3.54
CA GLU A 171 -18.00 -1.72 -4.07
C GLU A 171 -17.32 -0.93 -5.18
N ALA A 172 -16.10 -0.43 -4.92
CA ALA A 172 -15.34 0.33 -5.92
C ALA A 172 -15.01 -0.50 -7.17
N CYS A 173 -14.65 -1.78 -7.00
CA CYS A 173 -14.38 -2.68 -8.14
C CYS A 173 -15.65 -2.94 -8.95
N ARG A 174 -16.79 -3.20 -8.31
CA ARG A 174 -18.08 -3.42 -8.97
C ARG A 174 -18.53 -2.20 -9.77
N GLU A 175 -18.42 -0.99 -9.19
CA GLU A 175 -18.82 0.25 -9.83
C GLU A 175 -17.97 0.62 -11.05
N ASN A 176 -16.73 0.14 -11.11
CA ASN A 176 -15.78 0.46 -12.17
C ASN A 176 -15.44 -0.73 -13.08
N ASP A 177 -16.14 -1.87 -12.95
CA ASP A 177 -15.88 -3.10 -13.70
C ASP A 177 -14.42 -3.57 -13.63
N LEU A 178 -13.86 -3.55 -12.40
CA LEU A 178 -12.49 -3.92 -12.13
C LEU A 178 -12.41 -5.21 -11.29
N PRO A 179 -11.38 -6.04 -11.48
CA PRO A 179 -11.16 -7.21 -10.66
C PRO A 179 -10.78 -6.81 -9.22
N MET A 180 -11.18 -7.64 -8.26
CA MET A 180 -10.71 -7.49 -6.88
C MET A 180 -9.21 -7.81 -6.78
N PRO A 181 -8.40 -6.97 -6.12
CA PRO A 181 -7.02 -7.34 -5.81
C PRO A 181 -6.97 -8.39 -4.70
N ARG A 182 -5.86 -9.14 -4.64
CA ARG A 182 -5.54 -9.94 -3.46
C ARG A 182 -5.18 -9.01 -2.30
N ILE A 183 -5.84 -9.19 -1.16
CA ILE A 183 -5.60 -8.36 0.03
C ILE A 183 -4.54 -9.03 0.91
N ILE A 184 -3.60 -8.22 1.39
CA ILE A 184 -2.54 -8.60 2.35
C ILE A 184 -2.68 -7.70 3.57
N SER A 185 -2.58 -8.28 4.80
CA SER A 185 -2.59 -7.56 6.08
C SER A 185 -1.66 -8.25 7.08
#